data_8122cb50651c3011a8fa6e0a54f84e0c
#
_entry.id   8122cb50651c3011a8fa6e0a54f84e0c
#
_cell.length_a   1.000
_cell.length_b   1.000
_cell.length_c   1.000
_cell.angle_alpha   90.00
_cell.angle_beta   90.00
_cell.angle_gamma   90.00
#
_symmetry.space_group_name_H-M   'P 1'
#
loop_
_entity.id
_entity.type
_entity.pdbx_description
1 polymer ?
#
loop_
_entity_poly.entity_id
_entity_poly.type
_entity_poly.pdbx_seq_one_letter_code
_entity_poly.pdbx_strand_id
1 'polypeptide(L)'
;MRIFNKSLSYTLKAVIYLADHANDGLVLSSEIAKAEKIPYHYLAKILQRLSKYGYIESTKGKNGGFSITEKGLNSTVSIIMKQIDGSSPQKECILNKGKCSGKSPCALHKYWDEIEKIIQDSLLQLKIKDLNTKK
;
A
#
# COMPACT_ATOMS: atom_id res chain seq x y z
N MET A 1 -4.96 -15.75 7.02
CA MET A 1 -5.54 -14.42 6.94
C MET A 1 -4.54 -13.46 6.32
N ARG A 2 -4.95 -12.75 5.29
CA ARG A 2 -4.10 -11.74 4.67
C ARG A 2 -4.85 -10.42 4.60
N ILE A 3 -4.43 -9.46 5.41
CA ILE A 3 -4.92 -8.10 5.33
C ILE A 3 -4.31 -7.45 4.10
N PHE A 4 -3.02 -7.70 3.88
CA PHE A 4 -2.30 -7.22 2.70
C PHE A 4 -1.85 -8.41 1.86
N ASN A 5 -2.16 -8.38 0.57
CA ASN A 5 -1.58 -9.33 -0.35
C ASN A 5 -0.17 -8.87 -0.73
N LYS A 6 0.54 -9.67 -1.49
CA LYS A 6 1.92 -9.40 -1.86
C LYS A 6 2.05 -8.10 -2.67
N SER A 7 1.11 -7.88 -3.58
CA SER A 7 1.09 -6.68 -4.41
C SER A 7 0.96 -5.41 -3.56
N LEU A 8 0.04 -5.43 -2.61
CA LEU A 8 -0.16 -4.27 -1.73
C LEU A 8 1.03 -4.06 -0.80
N SER A 9 1.62 -5.13 -0.27
CA SER A 9 2.81 -5.00 0.56
C SER A 9 3.95 -4.34 -0.19
N TYR A 10 4.19 -4.75 -1.42
CA TYR A 10 5.22 -4.16 -2.26
C TYR A 10 4.90 -2.70 -2.59
N THR A 11 3.63 -2.41 -2.87
CA THR A 11 3.19 -1.04 -3.16
C THR A 11 3.44 -0.12 -1.98
N LEU A 12 3.04 -0.55 -0.79
CA LEU A 12 3.24 0.25 0.42
C LEU A 12 4.72 0.43 0.74
N LYS A 13 5.54 -0.61 0.56
CA LYS A 13 6.99 -0.49 0.74
C LYS A 13 7.58 0.57 -0.18
N ALA A 14 7.18 0.57 -1.43
CA ALA A 14 7.68 1.54 -2.41
C ALA A 14 7.24 2.97 -2.05
N VAL A 15 5.98 3.16 -1.72
CA VAL A 15 5.44 4.47 -1.37
C VAL A 15 6.08 5.01 -0.10
N ILE A 16 6.22 4.16 0.91
CA ILE A 16 6.84 4.57 2.18
C ILE A 16 8.32 4.92 1.97
N TYR A 17 9.02 4.14 1.15
CA TYR A 17 10.40 4.44 0.81
C TYR A 17 10.53 5.82 0.18
N LEU A 18 9.66 6.13 -0.79
CA LEU A 18 9.67 7.43 -1.45
C LEU A 18 9.30 8.55 -0.48
N ALA A 19 8.38 8.30 0.44
CA ALA A 19 8.01 9.28 1.46
C ALA A 19 9.19 9.58 2.40
N ASP A 20 9.93 8.55 2.80
CA ASP A 20 11.11 8.70 3.65
C ASP A 20 12.22 9.50 2.95
N HIS A 21 12.25 9.49 1.62
CA HIS A 21 13.26 10.17 0.82
C HIS A 21 12.70 11.39 0.08
N ALA A 22 11.57 11.94 0.54
CA ALA A 22 10.88 13.04 -0.13
C ALA A 22 11.76 14.28 -0.31
N ASN A 23 12.70 14.50 0.60
CA ASN A 23 13.59 15.68 0.57
C ASN A 23 14.98 15.35 0.01
N ASP A 24 15.20 14.11 -0.44
CA ASP A 24 16.52 13.67 -0.90
C ASP A 24 16.68 13.73 -2.43
N GLY A 25 15.71 14.32 -3.13
CA GLY A 25 15.71 14.37 -4.58
C GLY A 25 15.05 13.13 -5.19
N LEU A 26 15.37 12.84 -6.44
CA LEU A 26 14.78 11.74 -7.16
C LEU A 26 15.42 10.42 -6.74
N VAL A 27 14.59 9.38 -6.67
CA VAL A 27 15.00 8.04 -6.26
C VAL A 27 14.88 7.10 -7.45
N LEU A 28 15.93 6.31 -7.70
CA LEU A 28 15.91 5.34 -8.79
C LEU A 28 15.10 4.10 -8.41
N SER A 29 14.41 3.51 -9.38
CA SER A 29 13.66 2.27 -9.16
C SER A 29 14.58 1.13 -8.69
N SER A 30 15.80 1.05 -9.23
CA SER A 30 16.77 0.05 -8.82
C SER A 30 17.14 0.18 -7.34
N GLU A 31 17.20 1.41 -6.85
CA GLU A 31 17.48 1.68 -5.44
C GLU A 31 16.37 1.14 -4.54
N ILE A 32 15.11 1.37 -4.92
CA ILE A 32 13.96 0.87 -4.17
C ILE A 32 13.93 -0.65 -4.19
N ALA A 33 14.12 -1.24 -5.38
CA ALA A 33 14.10 -2.69 -5.56
C ALA A 33 15.13 -3.37 -4.64
N LYS A 34 16.32 -2.81 -4.58
CA LYS A 34 17.40 -3.35 -3.77
C LYS A 34 17.13 -3.16 -2.28
N ALA A 35 16.73 -1.96 -1.87
CA ALA A 35 16.51 -1.63 -0.46
C ALA A 35 15.36 -2.41 0.13
N GLU A 36 14.26 -2.56 -0.61
CA GLU A 36 13.04 -3.19 -0.13
C GLU A 36 12.88 -4.64 -0.60
N LYS A 37 13.87 -5.15 -1.32
CA LYS A 37 13.88 -6.54 -1.83
C LYS A 37 12.65 -6.86 -2.65
N ILE A 38 12.32 -5.98 -3.58
CA ILE A 38 11.19 -6.16 -4.50
C ILE A 38 11.76 -6.55 -5.87
N PRO A 39 11.22 -7.63 -6.50
CA PRO A 39 11.65 -7.97 -7.86
C PRO A 39 11.48 -6.77 -8.79
N TYR A 40 12.52 -6.45 -9.55
CA TYR A 40 12.56 -5.24 -10.37
C TYR A 40 11.37 -5.11 -11.32
N HIS A 41 11.07 -6.18 -12.06
CA HIS A 41 9.96 -6.14 -13.02
C HIS A 41 8.60 -5.94 -12.35
N TYR A 42 8.45 -6.44 -11.13
CA TYR A 42 7.23 -6.26 -10.36
C TYR A 42 7.12 -4.81 -9.87
N LEU A 43 8.23 -4.27 -9.37
CA LEU A 43 8.30 -2.88 -8.91
C LEU A 43 8.00 -1.91 -10.06
N ALA A 44 8.50 -2.20 -11.27
CA ALA A 44 8.26 -1.34 -12.42
C ALA A 44 6.76 -1.16 -12.68
N LYS A 45 5.99 -2.24 -12.59
CA LYS A 45 4.54 -2.18 -12.77
C LYS A 45 3.86 -1.38 -11.65
N ILE A 46 4.32 -1.56 -10.42
CA ILE A 46 3.80 -0.83 -9.27
C ILE A 46 4.03 0.66 -9.44
N LEU A 47 5.25 1.06 -9.79
CA LEU A 47 5.59 2.46 -9.97
C LEU A 47 4.80 3.09 -11.12
N GLN A 48 4.58 2.33 -12.19
CA GLN A 48 3.77 2.78 -13.30
C GLN A 48 2.33 3.07 -12.88
N ARG A 49 1.73 2.19 -12.09
CA ARG A 49 0.38 2.40 -11.56
C ARG A 49 0.30 3.60 -10.63
N LEU A 50 1.27 3.72 -9.72
CA LEU A 50 1.32 4.83 -8.78
C LEU A 50 1.45 6.17 -9.51
N SER A 51 2.26 6.21 -10.57
CA SER A 51 2.41 7.40 -11.41
C SER A 51 1.12 7.73 -12.13
N LYS A 52 0.44 6.74 -12.65
CA LYS A 52 -0.84 6.91 -13.37
C LYS A 52 -1.89 7.57 -12.48
N TYR A 53 -1.95 7.19 -11.22
CA TYR A 53 -2.93 7.74 -10.28
C TYR A 53 -2.45 9.02 -9.59
N GLY A 54 -1.23 9.46 -9.90
CA GLY A 54 -0.72 10.72 -9.37
C GLY A 54 -0.14 10.68 -7.97
N TYR A 55 0.08 9.49 -7.42
CA TYR A 55 0.68 9.35 -6.08
C TYR A 55 2.18 9.60 -6.10
N ILE A 56 2.81 9.35 -7.24
CA ILE A 56 4.23 9.62 -7.45
C ILE A 56 4.42 10.27 -8.81
N GLU A 57 5.56 10.90 -9.01
CA GLU A 57 5.97 11.46 -10.29
C GLU A 57 7.22 10.76 -10.77
N SER A 58 7.30 10.53 -12.07
CA SER A 58 8.50 10.00 -12.70
C SER A 58 9.15 11.07 -13.57
N THR A 59 10.46 11.18 -13.49
CA THR A 59 11.23 12.06 -14.35
C THR A 59 12.15 11.19 -15.19
N LYS A 60 12.00 11.30 -16.51
CA LYS A 60 12.80 10.53 -17.45
C LYS A 60 14.12 11.22 -17.71
N GLY A 61 15.10 10.45 -18.18
CA GLY A 61 16.39 10.97 -18.59
C GLY A 61 17.53 10.58 -17.67
N LYS A 62 18.70 11.16 -17.96
CA LYS A 62 19.95 10.78 -17.31
C LYS A 62 19.94 10.98 -15.80
N ASN A 63 19.28 12.05 -15.32
CA ASN A 63 19.15 12.33 -13.91
C ASN A 63 17.73 12.09 -13.42
N GLY A 64 17.04 11.13 -14.06
CA GLY A 64 15.65 10.81 -13.75
C GLY A 64 15.50 9.97 -12.51
N GLY A 65 14.25 9.68 -12.19
CA GLY A 65 13.88 8.88 -11.04
C GLY A 65 12.45 9.13 -10.63
N PHE A 66 12.15 8.83 -9.40
CA PHE A 66 10.79 8.94 -8.86
C PHE A 66 10.78 9.80 -7.60
N SER A 67 9.67 10.49 -7.38
CA SER A 67 9.43 11.23 -6.16
C SER A 67 7.96 11.13 -5.78
N ILE A 68 7.67 11.23 -4.48
CA ILE A 68 6.29 11.19 -4.01
C ILE A 68 5.66 12.59 -4.17
N THR A 69 4.36 12.62 -4.50
CA THR A 69 3.62 13.86 -4.65
C THR A 69 2.91 14.23 -3.34
N GLU A 70 2.40 15.47 -3.28
CA GLU A 70 1.55 15.88 -2.16
C GLU A 70 0.33 14.97 -2.02
N LYS A 71 -0.27 14.58 -3.15
CA LYS A 71 -1.37 13.64 -3.16
C LYS A 71 -0.96 12.31 -2.54
N GLY A 72 0.22 11.82 -2.90
CA GLY A 72 0.74 10.57 -2.33
C GLY A 72 0.97 10.66 -0.83
N LEU A 73 1.57 11.75 -0.37
CA LEU A 73 1.83 11.96 1.06
C LEU A 73 0.55 12.05 1.88
N ASN A 74 -0.49 12.67 1.33
CA ASN A 74 -1.76 12.85 2.01
C ASN A 74 -2.75 11.70 1.85
N SER A 75 -2.41 10.69 1.04
CA SER A 75 -3.24 9.53 0.83
C SER A 75 -3.16 8.59 2.02
N THR A 76 -4.30 7.93 2.32
CA THR A 76 -4.34 6.91 3.37
C THR A 76 -3.98 5.55 2.80
N VAL A 77 -3.62 4.62 3.67
CA VAL A 77 -3.39 3.23 3.29
C VAL A 77 -4.63 2.67 2.58
N SER A 78 -5.81 2.99 3.10
CA SER A 78 -7.09 2.54 2.53
C SER A 78 -7.29 3.00 1.09
N ILE A 79 -6.99 4.27 0.80
CA ILE A 79 -7.16 4.83 -0.54
C ILE A 79 -6.22 4.14 -1.52
N ILE A 80 -4.96 3.96 -1.14
CA ILE A 80 -3.98 3.28 -1.99
C ILE A 80 -4.39 1.83 -2.24
N MET A 81 -4.87 1.15 -1.20
CA MET A 81 -5.36 -0.22 -1.30
C MET A 81 -6.47 -0.34 -2.34
N LYS A 82 -7.46 0.56 -2.29
CA LYS A 82 -8.57 0.57 -3.25
C LYS A 82 -8.11 0.81 -4.67
N GLN A 83 -7.19 1.77 -4.85
CA GLN A 83 -6.72 2.14 -6.18
C GLN A 83 -5.87 1.05 -6.82
N ILE A 84 -5.02 0.40 -6.05
CA ILE A 84 -4.07 -0.57 -6.58
C ILE A 84 -4.72 -1.94 -6.77
N ASP A 85 -5.50 -2.40 -5.81
CA ASP A 85 -6.14 -3.73 -5.88
C ASP A 85 -7.52 -3.71 -6.52
N GLY A 86 -8.08 -2.52 -6.74
CA GLY A 86 -9.40 -2.38 -7.35
C GLY A 86 -10.54 -2.83 -6.46
N SER A 87 -10.28 -3.15 -5.22
CA SER A 87 -11.32 -3.61 -4.29
C SER A 87 -11.08 -3.06 -2.90
N SER A 88 -12.17 -2.72 -2.23
CA SER A 88 -12.12 -2.55 -0.78
C SER A 88 -11.73 -3.89 -0.17
N PRO A 89 -11.08 -3.89 1.00
CA PRO A 89 -10.76 -5.15 1.66
C PRO A 89 -12.05 -5.94 1.83
N GLN A 90 -12.15 -7.04 1.08
CA GLN A 90 -13.30 -7.90 1.20
C GLN A 90 -13.23 -8.59 2.56
N LYS A 91 -14.37 -8.64 3.23
CA LYS A 91 -14.47 -9.37 4.47
C LYS A 91 -14.37 -10.87 4.16
N GLU A 92 -13.15 -11.39 4.23
CA GLU A 92 -12.93 -12.83 4.08
C GLU A 92 -13.11 -13.51 5.42
N CYS A 93 -13.67 -14.69 5.38
CA CYS A 93 -13.79 -15.50 6.59
C CYS A 93 -12.42 -15.96 7.07
N ILE A 94 -12.12 -15.71 8.34
CA ILE A 94 -10.83 -16.09 8.92
C ILE A 94 -10.60 -17.61 8.89
N LEU A 95 -11.69 -18.40 8.78
CA LEU A 95 -11.61 -19.86 8.66
C LEU A 95 -11.69 -20.34 7.21
N ASN A 96 -11.50 -19.43 6.25
CA ASN A 96 -11.54 -19.74 4.81
C ASN A 96 -12.86 -20.32 4.31
N LYS A 97 -13.97 -19.88 4.90
CA LYS A 97 -15.31 -20.32 4.47
C LYS A 97 -15.92 -19.41 3.41
N GLY A 98 -15.09 -18.62 2.71
CA GLY A 98 -15.53 -17.68 1.71
C GLY A 98 -15.75 -16.28 2.27
N LYS A 99 -16.69 -15.55 1.71
CA LYS A 99 -17.01 -14.20 2.19
C LYS A 99 -17.66 -14.25 3.55
N CYS A 100 -17.21 -13.39 4.44
CA CYS A 100 -17.82 -13.24 5.75
C CYS A 100 -19.21 -12.63 5.58
N SER A 101 -20.22 -13.34 6.02
CA SER A 101 -21.61 -12.94 5.89
C SER A 101 -22.30 -13.03 7.23
N GLY A 102 -23.11 -12.00 7.56
CA GLY A 102 -23.93 -12.03 8.77
C GLY A 102 -25.01 -13.08 8.72
N LYS A 103 -25.29 -13.66 7.53
CA LYS A 103 -26.31 -14.69 7.37
C LYS A 103 -25.80 -16.08 7.71
N SER A 104 -24.50 -16.33 7.58
CA SER A 104 -23.90 -17.62 7.92
C SER A 104 -22.54 -17.38 8.59
N PRO A 105 -22.56 -16.82 9.79
CA PRO A 105 -21.30 -16.50 10.46
C PRO A 105 -20.57 -17.78 10.92
N CYS A 106 -19.25 -17.79 10.76
CA CYS A 106 -18.42 -18.84 11.31
C CYS A 106 -18.26 -18.65 12.83
N ALA A 107 -17.68 -19.64 13.50
CA ALA A 107 -17.50 -19.59 14.95
C ALA A 107 -16.69 -18.38 15.42
N LEU A 108 -15.77 -17.88 14.58
CA LEU A 108 -14.90 -16.75 14.93
C LEU A 108 -15.40 -15.43 14.38
N HIS A 109 -16.53 -15.39 13.69
CA HIS A 109 -17.04 -14.19 13.01
C HIS A 109 -17.12 -12.98 13.95
N LYS A 110 -17.75 -13.18 15.10
CA LYS A 110 -17.96 -12.09 16.07
C LYS A 110 -16.64 -11.45 16.52
N TYR A 111 -15.67 -12.29 16.82
CA TYR A 111 -14.36 -11.82 17.30
C TYR A 111 -13.55 -11.17 16.18
N TRP A 112 -13.57 -11.77 15.00
CA TRP A 112 -12.85 -11.24 13.85
C TRP A 112 -13.43 -9.92 13.36
N ASP A 113 -14.76 -9.79 13.38
CA ASP A 113 -15.43 -8.56 12.96
C ASP A 113 -14.99 -7.36 13.80
N GLU A 114 -14.83 -7.53 15.10
CA GLU A 114 -14.33 -6.49 16.00
C GLU A 114 -12.90 -6.08 15.66
N ILE A 115 -12.04 -7.06 15.37
CA ILE A 115 -10.65 -6.81 15.01
C ILE A 115 -10.57 -6.10 13.67
N GLU A 116 -11.34 -6.53 12.68
CA GLU A 116 -11.39 -5.88 11.36
C GLU A 116 -11.79 -4.42 11.48
N LYS A 117 -12.76 -4.14 12.33
CA LYS A 117 -13.22 -2.78 12.55
C LYS A 117 -12.11 -1.89 13.11
N ILE A 118 -11.35 -2.42 14.06
CA ILE A 118 -10.20 -1.70 14.63
C ILE A 118 -9.17 -1.42 13.52
N ILE A 119 -8.89 -2.40 12.67
CA ILE A 119 -7.96 -2.24 11.56
C ILE A 119 -8.43 -1.15 10.59
N GLN A 120 -9.72 -1.16 10.24
CA GLN A 120 -10.32 -0.16 9.35
C GLN A 120 -10.23 1.24 9.93
N ASP A 121 -10.53 1.39 11.21
CA ASP A 121 -10.60 2.69 11.86
C ASP A 121 -9.23 3.25 12.25
N SER A 122 -8.21 2.40 12.34
CA SER A 122 -6.87 2.83 12.76
C SER A 122 -5.84 2.68 11.66
N LEU A 123 -5.36 1.45 11.41
CA LEU A 123 -4.26 1.20 10.49
C LEU A 123 -4.53 1.72 9.08
N LEU A 124 -5.71 1.43 8.55
CA LEU A 124 -6.04 1.79 7.17
C LEU A 124 -6.32 3.28 6.97
N GLN A 125 -6.52 4.03 8.05
CA GLN A 125 -6.74 5.48 7.98
C GLN A 125 -5.44 6.29 8.13
N LEU A 126 -4.31 5.62 8.35
CA LEU A 126 -3.03 6.32 8.43
C LEU A 126 -2.65 6.90 7.09
N LYS A 127 -2.16 8.13 7.10
CA LYS A 127 -1.65 8.78 5.89
C LYS A 127 -0.21 8.36 5.67
N ILE A 128 0.19 8.30 4.43
CA ILE A 128 1.56 7.88 4.07
C ILE A 128 2.60 8.79 4.75
N LYS A 129 2.34 10.09 4.83
CA LYS A 129 3.27 11.02 5.47
C LYS A 129 3.51 10.74 6.95
N ASP A 130 2.58 10.05 7.60
CA ASP A 130 2.68 9.71 9.03
C ASP A 130 3.41 8.38 9.25
N LEU A 131 3.69 7.64 8.18
CA LEU A 131 4.41 6.36 8.22
C LEU A 131 5.90 6.59 7.97
N ASN A 132 6.55 7.22 8.94
CA ASN A 132 7.95 7.59 8.79
C ASN A 132 8.85 6.58 9.50
N THR A 133 9.71 5.91 8.74
CA THR A 133 10.67 4.96 9.29
C THR A 133 11.97 5.62 9.72
N LYS A 134 12.21 6.85 9.25
CA LYS A 134 13.34 7.66 9.70
C LYS A 134 12.89 8.50 10.89
N LYS A 135 13.45 8.24 12.02
CA LYS A 135 13.21 9.04 13.22
C LYS A 135 14.36 10.00 13.45
#